data_8db4baed20b7b9ec4feb18b003f9ef62
#
_entry.id   8db4baed20b7b9ec4feb18b003f9ef62
#
_cell.length_a   1.000
_cell.length_b   1.000
_cell.length_c   1.000
_cell.angle_alpha   90.00
_cell.angle_beta   90.00
_cell.angle_gamma   90.00
#
_symmetry.space_group_name_H-M   'P 1'
#
loop_
_entity.id
_entity.type
_entity.pdbx_description
1 polymer ?
#
loop_
_entity_poly.entity_id
_entity_poly.type
_entity_poly.pdbx_seq_one_letter_code
_entity_poly.pdbx_strand_id
1 'polypeptide(L)'
;NTNFSSNISDLLCAVDYLRRQYEAPSLLIGHSLGGSAILSIAGEVPEAKAVVTIGSPGELTHVKRLFKDDVENINQHGAYPVELAGRVFTLKKQMLDNIQEHKIAHKVFAMNKPLLIFHATEDDTVLIEQAEKIFKAAKHPKSFISLGKADHLLTHAQDAEYVADIIISWSECYL
;
A
#
# COMPACT_ATOMS: atom_id res chain seq x y z
N ASN A 1 19.37 -5.02 -2.83
CA ASN A 1 19.10 -3.83 -2.00
C ASN A 1 17.68 -3.36 -2.27
N THR A 2 16.73 -3.77 -1.43
CA THR A 2 15.33 -3.40 -1.56
C THR A 2 15.04 -2.26 -0.58
N ASN A 3 14.53 -1.14 -1.07
CA ASN A 3 13.99 -0.04 -0.29
C ASN A 3 12.69 0.44 -0.95
N PHE A 4 11.98 1.38 -0.34
CA PHE A 4 10.70 1.83 -0.88
C PHE A 4 10.83 2.48 -2.26
N SER A 5 11.88 3.27 -2.51
CA SER A 5 12.14 3.85 -3.84
C SER A 5 12.44 2.78 -4.89
N SER A 6 13.19 1.72 -4.55
CA SER A 6 13.41 0.61 -5.49
C SER A 6 12.12 -0.13 -5.82
N ASN A 7 11.22 -0.33 -4.83
CA ASN A 7 9.92 -0.95 -5.07
C ASN A 7 9.06 -0.11 -6.02
N ILE A 8 9.09 1.22 -5.89
CA ILE A 8 8.44 2.14 -6.84
C ILE A 8 9.02 1.97 -8.24
N SER A 9 10.35 1.94 -8.36
CA SER A 9 11.02 1.76 -9.66
C SER A 9 10.67 0.40 -10.29
N ASP A 10 10.66 -0.67 -9.50
CA ASP A 10 10.32 -2.02 -9.97
C ASP A 10 8.85 -2.07 -10.45
N LEU A 11 7.93 -1.41 -9.75
CA LEU A 11 6.53 -1.31 -10.17
C LEU A 11 6.39 -0.55 -11.50
N LEU A 12 7.09 0.58 -11.67
CA LEU A 12 7.08 1.32 -12.94
C LEU A 12 7.68 0.49 -14.07
N CYS A 13 8.75 -0.27 -13.83
CA CYS A 13 9.29 -1.23 -14.79
C CYS A 13 8.28 -2.32 -15.17
N ALA A 14 7.53 -2.84 -14.19
CA ALA A 14 6.48 -3.83 -14.44
C ALA A 14 5.33 -3.24 -15.29
N VAL A 15 4.89 -2.01 -14.99
CA VAL A 15 3.90 -1.28 -15.80
C VAL A 15 4.40 -1.10 -17.24
N ASP A 16 5.64 -0.66 -17.41
CA ASP A 16 6.24 -0.48 -18.74
C ASP A 16 6.37 -1.80 -19.50
N TYR A 17 6.72 -2.88 -18.81
CA TYR A 17 6.75 -4.21 -19.41
C TYR A 17 5.37 -4.64 -19.91
N LEU A 18 4.34 -4.51 -19.08
CA LEU A 18 2.96 -4.83 -19.47
C LEU A 18 2.51 -3.98 -20.66
N ARG A 19 2.76 -2.68 -20.63
CA ARG A 19 2.42 -1.73 -21.72
C ARG A 19 3.05 -2.12 -23.06
N ARG A 20 4.29 -2.65 -23.04
CA ARG A 20 5.03 -3.00 -24.25
C ARG A 20 4.72 -4.40 -24.78
N GLN A 21 4.46 -5.35 -23.89
CA GLN A 21 4.35 -6.77 -24.24
C GLN A 21 2.90 -7.27 -24.25
N TYR A 22 2.01 -6.57 -23.53
CA TYR A 22 0.63 -6.97 -23.33
C TYR A 22 -0.28 -5.74 -23.37
N GLU A 23 -0.98 -5.50 -22.28
CA GLU A 23 -1.85 -4.34 -22.08
C GLU A 23 -1.47 -3.62 -20.78
N ALA A 24 -1.46 -2.29 -20.81
CA ALA A 24 -1.17 -1.50 -19.62
C ALA A 24 -2.24 -1.73 -18.53
N PRO A 25 -1.87 -1.73 -17.25
CA PRO A 25 -2.83 -2.02 -16.18
C PRO A 25 -3.88 -0.92 -16.09
N SER A 26 -5.15 -1.29 -16.16
CA SER A 26 -6.30 -0.40 -16.00
C SER A 26 -6.73 -0.24 -14.54
N LEU A 27 -6.38 -1.21 -13.66
CA LEU A 27 -6.65 -1.21 -12.23
C LEU A 27 -5.36 -1.50 -11.46
N LEU A 28 -5.08 -0.68 -10.44
CA LEU A 28 -3.97 -0.89 -9.52
C LEU A 28 -4.51 -1.35 -8.16
N ILE A 29 -4.08 -2.53 -7.71
CA ILE A 29 -4.48 -3.09 -6.41
C ILE A 29 -3.22 -3.29 -5.58
N GLY A 30 -3.23 -2.81 -4.34
CA GLY A 30 -2.09 -2.99 -3.43
C GLY A 30 -2.49 -3.25 -1.99
N HIS A 31 -1.82 -4.23 -1.38
CA HIS A 31 -1.99 -4.60 0.01
C HIS A 31 -0.82 -4.08 0.85
N SER A 32 -1.12 -3.60 2.05
CA SER A 32 -0.13 -3.13 3.03
C SER A 32 0.84 -2.10 2.40
N LEU A 33 2.15 -2.28 2.53
CA LEU A 33 3.16 -1.41 1.93
C LEU A 33 3.06 -1.36 0.39
N GLY A 34 2.59 -2.44 -0.25
CA GLY A 34 2.29 -2.46 -1.69
C GLY A 34 1.20 -1.46 -2.08
N GLY A 35 0.21 -1.23 -1.20
CA GLY A 35 -0.79 -0.19 -1.40
C GLY A 35 -0.19 1.22 -1.38
N SER A 36 0.71 1.50 -0.44
CA SER A 36 1.44 2.78 -0.42
C SER A 36 2.30 2.97 -1.68
N ALA A 37 2.88 1.87 -2.19
CA ALA A 37 3.70 1.91 -3.39
C ALA A 37 2.85 2.22 -4.64
N ILE A 38 1.70 1.57 -4.82
CA ILE A 38 0.80 1.89 -5.96
C ILE A 38 0.23 3.31 -5.85
N LEU A 39 -0.12 3.78 -4.64
CA LEU A 39 -0.55 5.18 -4.44
C LEU A 39 0.52 6.17 -4.86
N SER A 40 1.80 5.80 -4.69
CA SER A 40 2.92 6.65 -5.08
C SER A 40 3.10 6.79 -6.59
N ILE A 41 2.75 5.75 -7.37
CA ILE A 41 2.92 5.72 -8.83
C ILE A 41 1.62 5.96 -9.61
N ALA A 42 0.44 5.89 -8.97
CA ALA A 42 -0.84 5.92 -9.67
C ALA A 42 -1.03 7.14 -10.59
N GLY A 43 -0.46 8.29 -10.23
CA GLY A 43 -0.45 9.49 -11.07
C GLY A 43 0.46 9.39 -12.31
N GLU A 44 1.41 8.45 -12.31
CA GLU A 44 2.38 8.23 -13.38
C GLU A 44 1.95 7.10 -14.35
N VAL A 45 0.81 6.45 -14.07
CA VAL A 45 0.22 5.39 -14.90
C VAL A 45 -1.10 5.91 -15.47
N PRO A 46 -1.09 6.64 -16.59
CA PRO A 46 -2.29 7.27 -17.15
C PRO A 46 -3.38 6.25 -17.54
N GLU A 47 -3.00 5.04 -17.92
CA GLU A 47 -3.92 3.96 -18.29
C GLU A 47 -4.71 3.42 -17.10
N ALA A 48 -4.16 3.50 -15.89
CA ALA A 48 -4.89 3.09 -14.68
C ALA A 48 -6.09 4.00 -14.47
N LYS A 49 -7.27 3.43 -14.50
CA LYS A 49 -8.56 4.14 -14.34
C LYS A 49 -9.03 4.19 -12.90
N ALA A 50 -8.58 3.25 -12.07
CA ALA A 50 -8.95 3.15 -10.65
C ALA A 50 -7.81 2.55 -9.80
N VAL A 51 -7.88 2.80 -8.49
CA VAL A 51 -6.90 2.34 -7.51
C VAL A 51 -7.61 1.71 -6.32
N VAL A 52 -7.09 0.58 -5.83
CA VAL A 52 -7.61 -0.12 -4.64
C VAL A 52 -6.48 -0.34 -3.65
N THR A 53 -6.71 -0.01 -2.39
CA THR A 53 -5.77 -0.29 -1.29
C THR A 53 -6.42 -1.17 -0.24
N ILE A 54 -5.66 -2.10 0.33
CA ILE A 54 -6.11 -3.04 1.35
C ILE A 54 -5.11 -2.96 2.51
N GLY A 55 -5.54 -2.53 3.70
CA GLY A 55 -4.71 -2.47 4.89
C GLY A 55 -3.43 -1.63 4.72
N SER A 56 -3.50 -0.51 3.98
CA SER A 56 -2.29 0.22 3.56
C SER A 56 -1.95 1.39 4.47
N PRO A 57 -0.67 1.62 4.79
CA PRO A 57 -0.25 2.81 5.53
C PRO A 57 -0.38 4.08 4.67
N GLY A 58 -1.04 5.10 5.21
CA GLY A 58 -1.14 6.44 4.62
C GLY A 58 0.10 7.29 4.85
N GLU A 59 0.92 6.89 5.83
CA GLU A 59 2.21 7.49 6.13
C GLU A 59 3.26 6.39 6.34
N LEU A 60 4.33 6.45 5.59
CA LEU A 60 5.40 5.44 5.70
C LEU A 60 6.18 5.52 7.03
N THR A 61 6.12 6.67 7.71
CA THR A 61 6.65 6.80 9.07
C THR A 61 5.97 5.87 10.08
N HIS A 62 4.73 5.44 9.80
CA HIS A 62 4.05 4.40 10.56
C HIS A 62 4.85 3.08 10.57
N VAL A 63 5.46 2.73 9.46
CA VAL A 63 6.31 1.53 9.33
C VAL A 63 7.48 1.56 10.31
N LYS A 64 8.08 2.74 10.59
CA LYS A 64 9.13 2.87 11.61
C LYS A 64 8.64 2.55 13.02
N ARG A 65 7.39 2.83 13.33
CA ARG A 65 6.80 2.54 14.65
C ARG A 65 6.65 1.04 14.90
N LEU A 66 6.44 0.26 13.84
CA LEU A 66 6.36 -1.20 13.93
C LEU A 66 7.69 -1.81 14.39
N PHE A 67 8.80 -1.14 14.10
CA PHE A 67 10.16 -1.63 14.37
C PHE A 67 10.90 -0.76 15.40
N LYS A 68 10.17 0.03 16.23
CA LYS A 68 10.79 0.99 17.16
C LYS A 68 11.83 0.35 18.08
N ASP A 69 11.58 -0.89 18.51
CA ASP A 69 12.46 -1.61 19.42
C ASP A 69 13.69 -2.19 18.70
N ASP A 70 13.63 -2.32 17.38
CA ASP A 70 14.72 -2.83 16.51
C ASP A 70 15.52 -1.72 15.83
N VAL A 71 15.02 -0.46 15.84
CA VAL A 71 15.65 0.68 15.14
C VAL A 71 17.09 0.89 15.57
N GLU A 72 17.39 0.72 16.86
CA GLU A 72 18.75 0.89 17.36
C GLU A 72 19.69 -0.19 16.80
N ASN A 73 19.26 -1.46 16.81
CA ASN A 73 19.99 -2.57 16.23
C ASN A 73 20.19 -2.40 14.72
N ILE A 74 19.15 -1.93 14.01
CA ILE A 74 19.22 -1.64 12.56
C ILE A 74 20.24 -0.53 12.29
N ASN A 75 20.25 0.52 13.11
CA ASN A 75 21.19 1.63 12.95
C ASN A 75 22.64 1.22 13.23
N GLN A 76 22.87 0.36 14.23
CA GLN A 76 24.20 -0.11 14.59
C GLN A 76 24.79 -1.10 13.59
N HIS A 77 23.96 -2.04 13.10
CA HIS A 77 24.42 -3.15 12.24
C HIS A 77 24.14 -2.94 10.75
N GLY A 78 23.43 -1.87 10.37
CA GLY A 78 23.04 -1.58 8.99
C GLY A 78 21.90 -2.46 8.45
N ALA A 79 21.65 -3.62 9.07
CA ALA A 79 20.53 -4.52 8.78
C ALA A 79 20.26 -5.40 10.00
N TYR A 80 18.99 -5.70 10.27
CA TYR A 80 18.57 -6.50 11.41
C TYR A 80 17.31 -7.33 11.07
N PRO A 81 17.21 -8.59 11.57
CA PRO A 81 16.00 -9.37 11.39
C PRO A 81 14.89 -8.79 12.27
N VAL A 82 13.72 -8.56 11.69
CA VAL A 82 12.53 -8.04 12.35
C VAL A 82 11.35 -8.95 12.07
N GLU A 83 10.43 -9.07 13.02
CA GLU A 83 9.20 -9.82 12.83
C GLU A 83 8.06 -8.87 12.46
N LEU A 84 7.29 -9.25 11.43
CA LEU A 84 6.10 -8.53 11.00
C LEU A 84 5.04 -9.53 10.56
N ALA A 85 3.86 -9.47 11.16
CA ALA A 85 2.74 -10.36 10.89
C ALA A 85 3.15 -11.86 10.89
N GLY A 86 3.92 -12.27 11.93
CA GLY A 86 4.37 -13.65 12.10
C GLY A 86 5.46 -14.12 11.13
N ARG A 87 6.07 -13.20 10.36
CA ARG A 87 7.16 -13.50 9.42
C ARG A 87 8.41 -12.69 9.76
N VAL A 88 9.58 -13.33 9.61
CA VAL A 88 10.87 -12.66 9.83
C VAL A 88 11.38 -12.09 8.51
N PHE A 89 11.72 -10.81 8.54
CA PHE A 89 12.32 -10.09 7.42
C PHE A 89 13.64 -9.45 7.86
N THR A 90 14.60 -9.32 6.94
CA THR A 90 15.80 -8.52 7.20
C THR A 90 15.55 -7.08 6.77
N LEU A 91 15.37 -6.18 7.75
CA LEU A 91 15.18 -4.77 7.52
C LEU A 91 16.52 -4.05 7.49
N LYS A 92 16.78 -3.27 6.44
CA LYS A 92 18.00 -2.49 6.25
C LYS A 92 17.78 -1.04 6.66
N LYS A 93 18.83 -0.41 7.21
CA LYS A 93 18.83 1.02 7.56
C LYS A 93 18.39 1.91 6.39
N GLN A 94 18.84 1.62 5.18
CA GLN A 94 18.43 2.34 3.97
C GLN A 94 16.91 2.39 3.77
N MET A 95 16.18 1.34 4.18
CA MET A 95 14.72 1.33 4.13
C MET A 95 14.13 2.36 5.11
N LEU A 96 14.67 2.41 6.34
CA LEU A 96 14.21 3.37 7.35
C LEU A 96 14.48 4.83 6.97
N ASP A 97 15.63 5.10 6.36
CA ASP A 97 16.01 6.44 5.90
C ASP A 97 15.13 6.87 4.73
N ASN A 98 14.92 5.99 3.77
CA ASN A 98 14.14 6.26 2.54
C ASN A 98 12.65 6.50 2.82
N ILE A 99 12.06 5.84 3.82
CA ILE A 99 10.66 6.00 4.22
C ILE A 99 10.31 7.47 4.55
N GLN A 100 11.25 8.27 5.07
CA GLN A 100 10.97 9.66 5.45
C GLN A 100 10.78 10.60 4.25
N GLU A 101 11.27 10.24 3.09
CA GLU A 101 11.27 11.09 1.89
C GLU A 101 9.93 11.09 1.15
N HIS A 102 9.09 10.07 1.36
CA HIS A 102 7.87 9.86 0.62
C HIS A 102 6.63 10.42 1.33
N LYS A 103 6.01 11.44 0.72
CA LYS A 103 4.75 12.04 1.17
C LYS A 103 3.56 11.41 0.43
N ILE A 104 3.05 10.28 0.92
CA ILE A 104 1.93 9.54 0.30
C ILE A 104 0.70 10.45 0.10
N ALA A 105 0.32 11.23 1.11
CA ALA A 105 -0.86 12.11 1.04
C ALA A 105 -0.82 13.07 -0.18
N HIS A 106 0.35 13.62 -0.50
CA HIS A 106 0.49 14.49 -1.67
C HIS A 106 0.30 13.73 -2.99
N LYS A 107 0.86 12.51 -3.10
CA LYS A 107 0.68 11.64 -4.27
C LYS A 107 -0.78 11.20 -4.44
N VAL A 108 -1.46 10.85 -3.33
CA VAL A 108 -2.90 10.51 -3.31
C VAL A 108 -3.75 11.68 -3.79
N PHE A 109 -3.48 12.90 -3.32
CA PHE A 109 -4.19 14.08 -3.79
C PHE A 109 -3.98 14.34 -5.29
N ALA A 110 -2.74 14.15 -5.76
CA ALA A 110 -2.34 14.47 -7.13
C ALA A 110 -2.79 13.41 -8.16
N MET A 111 -2.99 12.15 -7.76
CA MET A 111 -3.29 11.06 -8.71
C MET A 111 -4.60 11.24 -9.47
N ASN A 112 -5.59 11.92 -8.84
CA ASN A 112 -6.89 12.27 -9.46
C ASN A 112 -7.61 11.06 -10.11
N LYS A 113 -7.67 9.93 -9.38
CA LYS A 113 -8.30 8.68 -9.81
C LYS A 113 -9.30 8.20 -8.76
N PRO A 114 -10.36 7.48 -9.16
CA PRO A 114 -11.23 6.75 -8.24
C PRO A 114 -10.41 5.87 -7.29
N LEU A 115 -10.72 5.93 -6.00
CA LEU A 115 -10.01 5.19 -4.96
C LEU A 115 -10.96 4.39 -4.10
N LEU A 116 -10.71 3.09 -3.97
CA LEU A 116 -11.36 2.20 -3.01
C LEU A 116 -10.35 1.81 -1.94
N ILE A 117 -10.76 1.97 -0.68
CA ILE A 117 -9.92 1.68 0.48
C ILE A 117 -10.61 0.60 1.31
N PHE A 118 -9.94 -0.52 1.51
CA PHE A 118 -10.32 -1.55 2.48
C PHE A 118 -9.42 -1.47 3.70
N HIS A 119 -10.00 -1.56 4.89
CA HIS A 119 -9.22 -1.64 6.12
C HIS A 119 -10.00 -2.34 7.23
N ALA A 120 -9.33 -3.23 7.97
CA ALA A 120 -9.90 -3.85 9.15
C ALA A 120 -9.88 -2.87 10.34
N THR A 121 -10.94 -2.84 11.13
CA THR A 121 -11.04 -1.89 12.26
C THR A 121 -10.13 -2.28 13.43
N GLU A 122 -9.79 -3.56 13.53
CA GLU A 122 -8.93 -4.13 14.58
C GLU A 122 -7.55 -4.53 14.03
N ASP A 123 -7.13 -3.96 12.89
CA ASP A 123 -5.79 -4.19 12.32
C ASP A 123 -4.72 -3.66 13.29
N ASP A 124 -3.94 -4.57 13.87
CA ASP A 124 -2.87 -4.27 14.82
C ASP A 124 -1.51 -3.98 14.14
N THR A 125 -1.40 -4.33 12.88
CA THR A 125 -0.20 -4.12 12.06
C THR A 125 -0.21 -2.74 11.42
N VAL A 126 -1.31 -2.38 10.75
CA VAL A 126 -1.52 -1.04 10.18
C VAL A 126 -2.81 -0.48 10.74
N LEU A 127 -2.69 0.47 11.67
CA LEU A 127 -3.83 1.02 12.39
C LEU A 127 -4.82 1.70 11.44
N ILE A 128 -6.12 1.61 11.76
CA ILE A 128 -7.23 2.14 10.94
C ILE A 128 -7.08 3.64 10.60
N GLU A 129 -6.40 4.42 11.45
CA GLU A 129 -6.14 5.84 11.20
C GLU A 129 -5.29 6.09 9.96
N GLN A 130 -4.57 5.07 9.48
CA GLN A 130 -3.81 5.17 8.23
C GLN A 130 -4.75 5.21 7.02
N ALA A 131 -5.84 4.44 7.04
CA ALA A 131 -6.88 4.53 6.02
C ALA A 131 -7.59 5.88 6.04
N GLU A 132 -7.85 6.45 7.23
CA GLU A 132 -8.41 7.79 7.37
C GLU A 132 -7.52 8.85 6.70
N LYS A 133 -6.20 8.77 6.87
CA LYS A 133 -5.24 9.69 6.23
C LYS A 133 -5.29 9.59 4.71
N ILE A 134 -5.32 8.37 4.15
CA ILE A 134 -5.47 8.14 2.71
C ILE A 134 -6.81 8.73 2.25
N PHE A 135 -7.91 8.41 2.96
CA PHE A 135 -9.23 8.88 2.59
C PHE A 135 -9.34 10.41 2.61
N LYS A 136 -8.80 11.09 3.63
CA LYS A 136 -8.78 12.55 3.70
C LYS A 136 -7.97 13.20 2.58
N ALA A 137 -6.87 12.59 2.17
CA ALA A 137 -6.01 13.10 1.12
C ALA A 137 -6.61 12.93 -0.29
N ALA A 138 -7.41 11.86 -0.51
CA ALA A 138 -7.97 11.54 -1.82
C ALA A 138 -9.08 12.51 -2.22
N LYS A 139 -9.13 12.81 -3.52
CA LYS A 139 -10.29 13.47 -4.15
C LYS A 139 -11.40 12.46 -4.42
N HIS A 140 -12.63 12.97 -4.66
CA HIS A 140 -13.71 12.12 -5.13
C HIS A 140 -13.54 11.74 -6.62
N PRO A 141 -14.03 10.56 -7.06
CA PRO A 141 -14.75 9.57 -6.24
C PRO A 141 -13.80 8.76 -5.35
N LYS A 142 -14.21 8.53 -4.10
CA LYS A 142 -13.48 7.71 -3.13
C LYS A 142 -14.47 6.94 -2.27
N SER A 143 -14.13 5.69 -1.96
CA SER A 143 -14.95 4.77 -1.15
C SER A 143 -14.10 4.14 -0.05
N PHE A 144 -14.72 3.86 1.09
CA PHE A 144 -14.12 3.14 2.19
C PHE A 144 -15.00 1.96 2.56
N ILE A 145 -14.41 0.79 2.69
CA ILE A 145 -15.05 -0.45 3.16
C ILE A 145 -14.31 -0.94 4.39
N SER A 146 -15.05 -1.00 5.49
CA SER A 146 -14.57 -1.62 6.73
C SER A 146 -14.61 -3.14 6.61
N LEU A 147 -13.49 -3.79 6.92
CA LEU A 147 -13.37 -5.26 6.95
C LEU A 147 -13.67 -5.84 8.35
N GLY A 148 -14.19 -5.01 9.25
CA GLY A 148 -14.56 -5.45 10.59
C GLY A 148 -13.35 -6.05 11.33
N LYS A 149 -13.48 -7.33 11.71
CA LYS A 149 -12.48 -8.08 12.49
C LYS A 149 -11.52 -8.92 11.65
N ALA A 150 -11.46 -8.70 10.34
CA ALA A 150 -10.47 -9.36 9.49
C ALA A 150 -9.04 -9.06 10.00
N ASP A 151 -8.14 -10.02 9.88
CA ASP A 151 -6.73 -9.78 10.17
C ASP A 151 -6.04 -9.04 9.03
N HIS A 152 -4.85 -8.48 9.32
CA HIS A 152 -4.08 -7.70 8.35
C HIS A 152 -3.80 -8.44 7.03
N LEU A 153 -3.62 -9.76 7.09
CA LEU A 153 -3.24 -10.59 5.93
C LEU A 153 -4.44 -11.22 5.21
N LEU A 154 -5.67 -11.00 5.69
CA LEU A 154 -6.88 -11.65 5.18
C LEU A 154 -6.72 -13.18 5.13
N THR A 155 -6.25 -13.77 6.24
CA THR A 155 -5.96 -15.21 6.30
C THR A 155 -7.21 -16.09 6.19
N HIS A 156 -8.38 -15.55 6.53
CA HIS A 156 -9.65 -16.23 6.31
C HIS A 156 -10.12 -16.05 4.88
N ALA A 157 -10.37 -17.16 4.19
CA ALA A 157 -10.76 -17.16 2.77
C ALA A 157 -12.00 -16.28 2.50
N GLN A 158 -12.99 -16.30 3.42
CA GLN A 158 -14.19 -15.48 3.29
C GLN A 158 -13.91 -13.98 3.23
N ASP A 159 -12.93 -13.48 3.99
CA ASP A 159 -12.56 -12.06 3.97
C ASP A 159 -11.91 -11.69 2.62
N ALA A 160 -11.05 -12.57 2.09
CA ALA A 160 -10.42 -12.37 0.80
C ALA A 160 -11.45 -12.43 -0.36
N GLU A 161 -12.40 -13.38 -0.31
CA GLU A 161 -13.50 -13.49 -1.27
C GLU A 161 -14.37 -12.23 -1.25
N TYR A 162 -14.78 -11.77 -0.06
CA TYR A 162 -15.56 -10.54 0.11
C TYR A 162 -14.86 -9.32 -0.50
N VAL A 163 -13.55 -9.16 -0.25
CA VAL A 163 -12.75 -8.08 -0.84
C VAL A 163 -12.74 -8.20 -2.36
N ALA A 164 -12.53 -9.40 -2.90
CA ALA A 164 -12.48 -9.63 -4.35
C ALA A 164 -13.83 -9.30 -5.02
N ASP A 165 -14.95 -9.74 -4.46
CA ASP A 165 -16.29 -9.49 -4.98
C ASP A 165 -16.61 -7.99 -5.05
N ILE A 166 -16.25 -7.26 -3.98
CA ILE A 166 -16.47 -5.80 -3.96
C ILE A 166 -15.55 -5.11 -4.98
N ILE A 167 -14.29 -5.51 -5.11
CA ILE A 167 -13.38 -4.94 -6.11
C ILE A 167 -13.97 -5.11 -7.51
N ILE A 168 -14.44 -6.31 -7.85
CA ILE A 168 -15.04 -6.60 -9.15
C ILE A 168 -16.22 -5.66 -9.39
N SER A 169 -17.21 -5.70 -8.51
CA SER A 169 -18.44 -4.89 -8.66
C SER A 169 -18.16 -3.38 -8.68
N TRP A 170 -17.25 -2.90 -7.84
CA TRP A 170 -16.91 -1.48 -7.77
C TRP A 170 -16.15 -1.01 -9.01
N SER A 171 -15.21 -1.82 -9.50
CA SER A 171 -14.35 -1.44 -10.63
C SER A 171 -15.09 -1.40 -11.98
N GLU A 172 -16.18 -2.16 -12.15
CA GLU A 172 -17.02 -2.11 -13.36
C GLU A 172 -17.49 -0.70 -13.71
N CYS A 173 -17.64 0.18 -12.72
CA CYS A 173 -18.03 1.57 -12.95
C CYS A 173 -16.93 2.41 -13.63
N TYR A 174 -15.69 1.92 -13.66
CA TYR A 174 -14.53 2.70 -14.10
C TYR A 174 -13.73 2.03 -15.23
N LEU A 175 -13.82 0.72 -15.39
CA LEU A 175 -13.10 -0.05 -16.41
C LEU A 175 -13.88 -0.14 -17.71
#